data_6ce73932031e108370df138987cee2fc
#
_entry.id   6ce73932031e108370df138987cee2fc
#
_cell.length_a   1.000
_cell.length_b   1.000
_cell.length_c   1.000
_cell.angle_alpha   90.00
_cell.angle_beta   90.00
_cell.angle_gamma   90.00
#
_symmetry.space_group_name_H-M   'P 1'
#
loop_
_entity.id
_entity.type
_entity.pdbx_description
1 polymer ?
#
loop_
_entity_poly.entity_id
_entity_poly.type
_entity_poly.pdbx_seq_one_letter_code
_entity_poly.pdbx_strand_id
1 'polypeptide(L)'
;MMDLLVVHLLVQKLITQIFNMATLSRGKYAQAISDQSGQAFPYNEMVTQWDGLFVHYSEVDPKHPQLEPKPVQADGQGLPKARPQRVEPPVLILLNPNPFQTIKYSGNTYVNVYSPNHGRSSGDVVRFRGPTSPTGFYNVPTFDGVSDISNASGFTITVGKIDSSGNVSGTSNYFYFQSSDTASNGNINGGRSGCSAGPVNLQA
;
A
#
# COMPACT_ATOMS: atom_id res chain seq x y z
N MET A 1 16.78 84.76 36.10
CA MET A 1 17.95 83.85 35.95
C MET A 1 17.48 82.52 36.48
N MET A 2 17.21 81.53 35.58
CA MET A 2 16.77 80.20 36.02
C MET A 2 17.91 79.50 36.73
N ASP A 3 17.66 79.00 37.92
CA ASP A 3 18.70 78.45 38.79
C ASP A 3 19.35 77.22 38.13
N LEU A 4 20.64 77.22 38.03
CA LEU A 4 21.42 76.12 37.36
C LEU A 4 21.08 74.72 37.94
N LEU A 5 20.70 74.74 39.21
CA LEU A 5 20.27 73.51 39.94
C LEU A 5 18.93 72.95 39.41
N VAL A 6 18.00 73.83 39.05
CA VAL A 6 16.68 73.43 38.51
C VAL A 6 16.85 72.83 37.10
N VAL A 7 17.71 73.42 36.28
CA VAL A 7 18.02 72.92 34.95
C VAL A 7 18.71 71.54 35.03
N HIS A 8 19.64 71.39 36.00
CA HIS A 8 20.32 70.10 36.20
C HIS A 8 19.33 69.00 36.63
N LEU A 9 18.36 69.30 37.51
CA LEU A 9 17.37 68.38 37.99
C LEU A 9 16.40 67.99 36.87
N LEU A 10 16.03 68.92 35.99
CA LEU A 10 15.17 68.66 34.84
C LEU A 10 15.86 67.76 33.81
N VAL A 11 17.14 68.04 33.55
CA VAL A 11 17.97 67.19 32.65
C VAL A 11 18.12 65.78 33.21
N GLN A 12 18.37 65.64 34.51
CA GLN A 12 18.46 64.33 35.17
C GLN A 12 17.12 63.56 35.10
N LYS A 13 15.97 64.23 35.31
CA LYS A 13 14.66 63.61 35.13
C LYS A 13 14.40 63.17 33.69
N LEU A 14 14.79 63.98 32.70
CA LEU A 14 14.61 63.68 31.30
C LEU A 14 15.50 62.49 30.89
N ILE A 15 16.75 62.44 31.34
CA ILE A 15 17.67 61.32 31.11
C ILE A 15 17.12 60.05 31.76
N THR A 16 16.59 60.10 32.98
CA THR A 16 16.00 58.92 33.63
C THR A 16 14.74 58.43 32.91
N GLN A 17 13.91 59.31 32.37
CA GLN A 17 12.77 58.94 31.56
C GLN A 17 13.19 58.29 30.22
N ILE A 18 14.22 58.82 29.57
CA ILE A 18 14.76 58.24 28.31
C ILE A 18 15.35 56.88 28.59
N PHE A 19 16.05 56.67 29.69
CA PHE A 19 16.60 55.38 30.06
C PHE A 19 15.52 54.35 30.45
N ASN A 20 14.39 54.77 31.02
CA ASN A 20 13.28 53.89 31.33
C ASN A 20 12.44 53.47 30.09
N MET A 21 12.53 54.23 28.99
CA MET A 21 11.83 53.89 27.75
C MET A 21 12.59 52.88 26.86
N ALA A 22 13.80 52.47 27.24
CA ALA A 22 14.68 51.65 26.38
C ALA A 22 14.98 50.25 26.93
N THR A 23 14.21 49.73 27.87
CA THR A 23 14.27 48.30 28.16
C THR A 23 13.49 47.54 27.10
N LEU A 24 14.08 47.35 25.93
CA LEU A 24 13.61 46.42 24.96
C LEU A 24 13.52 45.04 25.64
N SER A 25 12.32 44.61 25.93
CA SER A 25 12.07 43.27 26.45
C SER A 25 12.63 42.22 25.49
N ARG A 26 13.45 41.31 25.98
CA ARG A 26 14.12 40.28 25.17
C ARG A 26 13.72 38.89 25.62
N GLY A 27 13.74 37.96 24.68
CA GLY A 27 13.40 36.56 24.93
C GLY A 27 11.93 36.40 25.32
N LYS A 28 11.63 35.70 26.39
CA LYS A 28 10.24 35.43 26.85
C LYS A 28 9.46 36.69 27.28
N TYR A 29 10.13 37.79 27.50
CA TYR A 29 9.51 39.07 27.82
C TYR A 29 9.44 40.04 26.62
N ALA A 30 9.77 39.54 25.43
CA ALA A 30 9.60 40.29 24.19
C ALA A 30 8.11 40.63 23.99
N GLN A 31 7.89 41.74 23.29
CA GLN A 31 6.54 42.08 22.84
C GLN A 31 6.30 41.55 21.43
N ALA A 32 5.08 41.09 21.18
CA ALA A 32 4.60 40.72 19.86
C ALA A 32 3.35 41.55 19.54
N ILE A 33 3.12 41.75 18.26
CA ILE A 33 1.93 42.46 17.77
C ILE A 33 0.86 41.42 17.52
N SER A 34 -0.35 41.65 18.04
CA SER A 34 -1.49 40.80 17.73
C SER A 34 -1.94 41.00 16.29
N ASP A 35 -2.15 39.92 15.58
CA ASP A 35 -2.65 39.96 14.19
C ASP A 35 -4.10 40.47 14.09
N GLN A 36 -4.86 40.41 15.17
CA GLN A 36 -6.24 40.84 15.19
C GLN A 36 -6.40 42.34 15.52
N SER A 37 -5.78 42.81 16.59
CA SER A 37 -5.91 44.20 17.03
C SER A 37 -4.78 45.12 16.58
N GLY A 38 -3.63 44.57 16.17
CA GLY A 38 -2.41 45.33 15.87
C GLY A 38 -1.72 45.94 17.08
N GLN A 39 -2.16 45.58 18.31
CA GLN A 39 -1.57 46.06 19.56
C GLN A 39 -0.40 45.17 19.98
N ALA A 40 0.56 45.76 20.71
CA ALA A 40 1.72 45.08 21.26
C ALA A 40 1.37 44.45 22.62
N PHE A 41 1.52 43.14 22.74
CA PHE A 41 1.33 42.37 23.97
C PHE A 41 2.59 41.62 24.36
N PRO A 42 2.74 41.17 25.62
CA PRO A 42 3.82 40.29 26.01
C PRO A 42 3.77 38.97 25.22
N TYR A 43 4.93 38.56 24.67
CA TYR A 43 4.99 37.36 23.83
C TYR A 43 4.49 36.08 24.53
N ASN A 44 4.68 35.97 25.85
CA ASN A 44 4.25 34.83 26.66
C ASN A 44 2.72 34.76 26.84
N GLU A 45 2.00 35.81 26.50
CA GLU A 45 0.54 35.89 26.55
C GLU A 45 -0.12 35.72 25.17
N MET A 46 0.72 35.53 24.15
CA MET A 46 0.27 35.32 22.78
C MET A 46 -0.02 33.84 22.52
N VAL A 47 -1.08 33.56 21.77
CA VAL A 47 -1.56 32.20 21.43
C VAL A 47 -1.87 32.16 19.93
N THR A 48 -1.65 31.02 19.32
CA THR A 48 -2.07 30.80 17.93
C THR A 48 -3.52 30.33 17.93
N GLN A 49 -4.40 31.09 17.27
CA GLN A 49 -5.82 30.79 17.13
C GLN A 49 -6.05 29.65 16.12
N TRP A 50 -7.25 29.12 16.05
CA TRP A 50 -7.63 28.00 15.17
C TRP A 50 -7.48 28.29 13.66
N ASP A 51 -7.50 29.56 13.26
CA ASP A 51 -7.30 30.02 11.87
C ASP A 51 -5.82 30.30 11.53
N GLY A 52 -4.92 30.18 12.53
CA GLY A 52 -3.50 30.40 12.38
C GLY A 52 -3.03 31.81 12.75
N LEU A 53 -3.93 32.74 13.14
CA LEU A 53 -3.55 34.05 13.60
C LEU A 53 -2.86 33.98 14.97
N PHE A 54 -1.85 34.84 15.17
CA PHE A 54 -1.11 34.95 16.43
C PHE A 54 -1.65 36.13 17.22
N VAL A 55 -2.48 35.85 18.22
CA VAL A 55 -3.27 36.83 18.94
C VAL A 55 -3.03 36.75 20.45
N HIS A 56 -3.35 37.82 21.17
CA HIS A 56 -3.35 37.78 22.63
C HIS A 56 -4.49 36.90 23.16
N TYR A 57 -4.28 36.20 24.29
CA TYR A 57 -5.25 35.25 24.85
C TYR A 57 -6.62 35.85 25.11
N SER A 58 -6.75 37.19 25.37
CA SER A 58 -8.01 37.88 25.57
C SER A 58 -8.78 38.16 24.27
N GLU A 59 -8.14 38.04 23.13
CA GLU A 59 -8.67 38.29 21.80
C GLU A 59 -9.01 37.02 21.05
N VAL A 60 -8.77 35.85 21.66
CA VAL A 60 -8.99 34.54 21.03
C VAL A 60 -10.46 34.31 20.78
N ASP A 61 -10.83 34.19 19.52
CA ASP A 61 -12.17 33.79 19.11
C ASP A 61 -12.32 32.27 19.07
N PRO A 62 -13.33 31.70 19.73
CA PRO A 62 -13.61 30.28 19.67
C PRO A 62 -14.00 29.88 18.23
N LYS A 63 -13.50 28.74 17.77
CA LYS A 63 -13.88 28.20 16.48
C LYS A 63 -15.39 27.94 16.42
N HIS A 64 -16.03 28.49 15.38
CA HIS A 64 -17.47 28.31 15.22
C HIS A 64 -17.81 26.83 14.99
N PRO A 65 -18.81 26.25 15.70
CA PRO A 65 -19.16 24.83 15.61
C PRO A 65 -19.50 24.34 14.20
N GLN A 66 -19.94 25.25 13.31
CA GLN A 66 -20.20 24.88 11.90
C GLN A 66 -18.94 24.59 11.08
N LEU A 67 -17.78 25.09 11.52
CA LEU A 67 -16.49 24.84 10.87
C LEU A 67 -15.88 23.48 11.29
N GLU A 68 -16.45 22.86 12.32
CA GLU A 68 -16.12 21.49 12.67
C GLU A 68 -17.11 20.57 11.95
N PRO A 69 -16.62 19.66 11.09
CA PRO A 69 -17.48 18.66 10.52
C PRO A 69 -18.12 17.89 11.68
N LYS A 70 -19.44 17.91 11.77
CA LYS A 70 -20.15 17.08 12.75
C LYS A 70 -19.63 15.67 12.62
N PRO A 71 -19.27 14.98 13.73
CA PRO A 71 -18.97 13.57 13.65
C PRO A 71 -20.21 12.90 13.07
N VAL A 72 -20.14 12.54 11.80
CA VAL A 72 -21.15 11.74 11.15
C VAL A 72 -21.13 10.44 11.91
N GLN A 73 -22.19 10.15 12.65
CA GLN A 73 -22.36 8.81 13.21
C GLN A 73 -22.20 7.84 12.05
N ALA A 74 -21.36 6.84 12.26
CA ALA A 74 -20.93 5.92 11.24
C ALA A 74 -22.09 5.59 10.30
N ASP A 75 -22.07 6.17 9.12
CA ASP A 75 -22.81 5.63 7.99
C ASP A 75 -22.40 4.17 7.91
N GLY A 76 -23.36 3.25 8.05
CA GLY A 76 -23.07 1.82 8.07
C GLY A 76 -22.36 1.31 6.82
N GLN A 77 -22.03 2.19 5.89
CA GLN A 77 -21.28 1.94 4.66
C GLN A 77 -19.83 2.46 4.71
N GLY A 78 -19.48 3.29 5.67
CA GLY A 78 -18.13 3.87 5.78
C GLY A 78 -17.35 3.33 6.97
N LEU A 79 -16.23 2.69 6.74
CA LEU A 79 -15.27 2.35 7.79
C LEU A 79 -14.33 3.54 8.03
N PRO A 80 -14.28 4.14 9.24
CA PRO A 80 -13.43 5.30 9.55
C PRO A 80 -11.94 5.05 9.26
N LYS A 81 -11.51 3.81 9.30
CA LYS A 81 -10.15 3.35 8.97
C LYS A 81 -10.26 2.07 8.14
N ALA A 82 -10.80 2.19 6.95
CA ALA A 82 -10.88 1.06 6.04
C ALA A 82 -9.48 0.56 5.69
N ARG A 83 -9.14 -0.61 6.19
CA ARG A 83 -8.01 -1.40 5.75
C ARG A 83 -8.54 -2.77 5.33
N PRO A 84 -9.26 -2.84 4.20
CA PRO A 84 -9.76 -4.11 3.73
C PRO A 84 -8.59 -5.05 3.50
N GLN A 85 -8.77 -6.30 3.83
CA GLN A 85 -7.84 -7.33 3.39
C GLN A 85 -7.74 -7.20 1.86
N ARG A 86 -6.53 -7.05 1.38
CA ARG A 86 -6.28 -6.99 -0.06
C ARG A 86 -6.55 -8.39 -0.63
N VAL A 87 -7.74 -8.60 -1.13
CA VAL A 87 -8.06 -9.77 -1.94
C VAL A 87 -7.58 -9.41 -3.34
N GLU A 88 -6.38 -9.84 -3.67
CA GLU A 88 -5.95 -9.77 -5.05
C GLU A 88 -6.78 -10.78 -5.85
N PRO A 89 -7.41 -10.35 -6.96
CA PRO A 89 -8.07 -11.31 -7.83
C PRO A 89 -7.04 -12.34 -8.29
N PRO A 90 -7.42 -13.60 -8.48
CA PRO A 90 -6.50 -14.62 -8.95
C PRO A 90 -5.86 -14.16 -10.27
N VAL A 91 -4.56 -13.92 -10.23
CA VAL A 91 -3.82 -13.31 -11.33
C VAL A 91 -3.34 -14.41 -12.28
N LEU A 92 -3.31 -14.07 -13.57
CA LEU A 92 -2.65 -14.90 -14.57
C LEU A 92 -1.12 -14.81 -14.37
N ILE A 93 -0.48 -15.92 -14.06
CA ILE A 93 0.97 -16.01 -13.85
C ILE A 93 1.61 -16.54 -15.13
N LEU A 94 2.57 -15.80 -15.68
CA LEU A 94 3.40 -16.29 -16.76
C LEU A 94 4.36 -17.34 -16.21
N LEU A 95 4.38 -18.50 -16.85
CA LEU A 95 5.24 -19.61 -16.47
C LEU A 95 6.60 -19.54 -17.17
N ASN A 96 7.61 -20.15 -16.57
CA ASN A 96 8.92 -20.29 -17.18
C ASN A 96 8.85 -21.10 -18.48
N PRO A 97 9.85 -21.01 -19.37
CA PRO A 97 9.92 -21.86 -20.56
C PRO A 97 9.92 -23.35 -20.20
N ASN A 98 9.10 -24.14 -20.90
CA ASN A 98 8.91 -25.58 -20.66
C ASN A 98 8.54 -25.92 -19.20
N PRO A 99 7.46 -25.35 -18.65
CA PRO A 99 7.16 -25.46 -17.24
C PRO A 99 6.53 -26.79 -16.84
N PHE A 100 6.05 -27.56 -17.81
CA PHE A 100 5.34 -28.81 -17.59
C PHE A 100 6.30 -30.00 -17.68
N GLN A 101 6.10 -30.98 -16.81
CA GLN A 101 6.83 -32.25 -16.85
C GLN A 101 5.85 -33.41 -16.64
N THR A 102 5.81 -34.33 -17.60
CA THR A 102 4.97 -35.54 -17.47
C THR A 102 5.60 -36.54 -16.52
N ILE A 103 4.79 -37.22 -15.72
CA ILE A 103 5.18 -38.32 -14.84
C ILE A 103 4.12 -39.41 -14.95
N LYS A 104 4.59 -40.64 -15.12
CA LYS A 104 3.74 -41.83 -15.03
C LYS A 104 3.84 -42.45 -13.64
N TYR A 105 2.71 -42.54 -12.97
CA TYR A 105 2.62 -43.21 -11.67
C TYR A 105 1.32 -44.00 -11.56
N SER A 106 1.41 -45.25 -11.18
CA SER A 106 0.24 -46.14 -10.94
C SER A 106 -0.75 -46.20 -12.12
N GLY A 107 -0.22 -46.19 -13.37
CA GLY A 107 -1.08 -46.22 -14.58
C GLY A 107 -1.69 -44.88 -15.00
N ASN A 108 -1.56 -43.86 -14.19
CA ASN A 108 -2.01 -42.51 -14.48
C ASN A 108 -0.91 -41.57 -14.94
N THR A 109 -1.27 -40.55 -15.68
CA THR A 109 -0.37 -39.47 -16.07
C THR A 109 -0.59 -38.26 -15.16
N TYR A 110 0.48 -37.78 -14.55
CA TYR A 110 0.54 -36.55 -13.79
C TYR A 110 1.40 -35.56 -14.52
N VAL A 111 1.04 -34.31 -14.44
CA VAL A 111 1.83 -33.21 -15.00
C VAL A 111 2.27 -32.30 -13.87
N ASN A 112 3.58 -32.29 -13.62
CA ASN A 112 4.21 -31.34 -12.70
C ASN A 112 4.37 -29.99 -13.40
N VAL A 113 4.09 -28.91 -12.69
CA VAL A 113 4.22 -27.55 -13.18
C VAL A 113 5.24 -26.81 -12.31
N TYR A 114 6.26 -26.27 -12.93
CA TYR A 114 7.24 -25.42 -12.26
C TYR A 114 6.78 -23.97 -12.26
N SER A 115 6.52 -23.43 -11.09
CA SER A 115 6.13 -22.05 -10.87
C SER A 115 6.65 -21.59 -9.50
N PRO A 116 7.80 -20.92 -9.44
CA PRO A 116 8.39 -20.47 -8.17
C PRO A 116 7.46 -19.55 -7.42
N ASN A 117 7.34 -19.76 -6.10
CA ASN A 117 6.54 -18.92 -5.20
C ASN A 117 5.09 -18.71 -5.68
N HIS A 118 4.46 -19.77 -6.18
CA HIS A 118 3.16 -19.70 -6.85
C HIS A 118 1.98 -19.28 -5.93
N GLY A 119 2.13 -19.35 -4.61
CA GLY A 119 1.09 -18.95 -3.64
C GLY A 119 -0.23 -19.71 -3.73
N ARG A 120 -0.26 -20.86 -4.42
CA ARG A 120 -1.47 -21.68 -4.60
C ARG A 120 -1.56 -22.74 -3.52
N SER A 121 -2.80 -23.19 -3.26
CA SER A 121 -3.12 -24.25 -2.31
C SER A 121 -3.60 -25.51 -3.02
N SER A 122 -3.43 -26.66 -2.38
CA SER A 122 -4.02 -27.90 -2.89
C SER A 122 -5.54 -27.81 -2.88
N GLY A 123 -6.17 -28.18 -3.98
CA GLY A 123 -7.59 -28.04 -4.22
C GLY A 123 -7.97 -26.84 -5.09
N ASP A 124 -7.04 -25.91 -5.34
CA ASP A 124 -7.28 -24.80 -6.27
C ASP A 124 -7.55 -25.33 -7.69
N VAL A 125 -8.40 -24.65 -8.43
CA VAL A 125 -8.66 -24.94 -9.84
C VAL A 125 -7.90 -23.98 -10.72
N VAL A 126 -7.00 -24.50 -11.54
CA VAL A 126 -6.10 -23.73 -12.40
C VAL A 126 -6.32 -24.08 -13.86
N ARG A 127 -6.47 -23.06 -14.67
CA ARG A 127 -6.51 -23.20 -16.13
C ARG A 127 -5.17 -22.74 -16.72
N PHE A 128 -4.63 -23.59 -17.61
CA PHE A 128 -3.41 -23.26 -18.35
C PHE A 128 -3.77 -22.72 -19.74
N ARG A 129 -3.00 -21.76 -20.17
CA ARG A 129 -3.14 -21.10 -21.47
C ARG A 129 -1.78 -21.01 -22.12
N GLY A 130 -1.74 -21.21 -23.43
CA GLY A 130 -0.53 -20.99 -24.22
C GLY A 130 -0.23 -19.49 -24.43
N PRO A 131 0.68 -19.17 -25.36
CA PRO A 131 1.06 -17.79 -25.66
C PRO A 131 -0.13 -16.91 -26.04
N THR A 132 -0.07 -15.63 -25.68
CA THR A 132 -1.09 -14.64 -26.06
C THR A 132 -1.06 -14.37 -27.57
N SER A 133 -2.20 -14.26 -28.19
CA SER A 133 -2.39 -13.84 -29.59
C SER A 133 -3.30 -12.60 -29.66
N PRO A 134 -3.40 -11.90 -30.79
CA PRO A 134 -4.33 -10.79 -30.96
C PRO A 134 -5.79 -11.16 -30.73
N THR A 135 -6.14 -12.44 -30.86
CA THR A 135 -7.53 -12.97 -30.73
C THR A 135 -7.73 -13.73 -29.42
N GLY A 136 -6.73 -13.79 -28.55
CA GLY A 136 -6.82 -14.52 -27.27
C GLY A 136 -5.59 -15.36 -26.97
N PHE A 137 -5.78 -16.48 -26.30
CA PHE A 137 -4.69 -17.40 -25.95
C PHE A 137 -4.68 -18.60 -26.87
N TYR A 138 -3.51 -19.00 -27.33
CA TYR A 138 -3.33 -20.32 -27.96
C TYR A 138 -3.44 -21.43 -26.92
N ASN A 139 -3.65 -22.65 -27.40
CA ASN A 139 -3.52 -23.82 -26.57
C ASN A 139 -2.05 -24.09 -26.22
N VAL A 140 -1.82 -24.71 -25.07
CA VAL A 140 -0.50 -25.24 -24.72
C VAL A 140 -0.14 -26.32 -25.75
N PRO A 141 1.04 -26.27 -26.35
CA PRO A 141 1.45 -27.28 -27.34
C PRO A 141 1.45 -28.69 -26.74
N THR A 142 0.97 -29.66 -27.49
CA THR A 142 1.02 -31.07 -27.14
C THR A 142 2.45 -31.53 -26.93
N PHE A 143 2.72 -32.27 -25.89
CA PHE A 143 4.01 -32.89 -25.61
C PHE A 143 3.82 -34.24 -24.93
N ASP A 144 4.67 -35.18 -25.20
CA ASP A 144 4.65 -36.56 -24.67
C ASP A 144 3.27 -37.27 -24.78
N GLY A 145 2.48 -36.92 -25.79
CA GLY A 145 1.12 -37.44 -25.96
C GLY A 145 0.02 -36.74 -25.15
N VAL A 146 0.36 -35.76 -24.33
CA VAL A 146 -0.59 -35.01 -23.53
C VAL A 146 -1.02 -33.75 -24.28
N SER A 147 -2.32 -33.61 -24.51
CA SER A 147 -2.94 -32.50 -25.26
C SER A 147 -3.99 -31.74 -24.47
N ASP A 148 -4.48 -32.29 -23.38
CA ASP A 148 -5.60 -31.78 -22.59
C ASP A 148 -5.27 -30.58 -21.67
N ILE A 149 -3.99 -30.17 -21.59
CA ILE A 149 -3.49 -29.14 -20.65
C ILE A 149 -4.24 -27.83 -20.73
N SER A 150 -4.76 -27.46 -21.90
CA SER A 150 -5.54 -26.23 -22.10
C SER A 150 -7.03 -26.37 -21.84
N ASN A 151 -7.43 -27.37 -21.06
CA ASN A 151 -8.83 -27.61 -20.74
C ASN A 151 -9.49 -26.34 -20.17
N ALA A 152 -10.65 -25.99 -20.73
CA ALA A 152 -11.41 -24.79 -20.37
C ALA A 152 -11.91 -24.82 -18.91
N SER A 153 -12.23 -25.99 -18.39
CA SER A 153 -12.67 -26.19 -17.00
C SER A 153 -11.53 -26.11 -15.99
N GLY A 154 -10.27 -26.06 -16.46
CA GLY A 154 -9.11 -26.10 -15.59
C GLY A 154 -8.88 -27.47 -14.93
N PHE A 155 -7.86 -27.52 -14.08
CA PHE A 155 -7.49 -28.71 -13.33
C PHE A 155 -7.44 -28.40 -11.85
N THR A 156 -7.93 -29.32 -11.03
CA THR A 156 -7.69 -29.29 -9.59
C THR A 156 -6.24 -29.67 -9.34
N ILE A 157 -5.51 -28.79 -8.66
CA ILE A 157 -4.08 -28.98 -8.42
C ILE A 157 -3.78 -29.51 -7.01
N THR A 158 -2.66 -30.19 -6.89
CA THR A 158 -2.04 -30.52 -5.60
C THR A 158 -0.67 -29.89 -5.54
N VAL A 159 -0.36 -29.25 -4.43
CA VAL A 159 0.93 -28.56 -4.24
C VAL A 159 2.04 -29.56 -4.02
N GLY A 160 3.15 -29.39 -4.75
CA GLY A 160 4.31 -30.24 -4.73
C GLY A 160 4.68 -30.81 -6.11
N LYS A 161 5.79 -31.51 -6.17
CA LYS A 161 6.26 -32.25 -7.33
C LYS A 161 6.13 -33.74 -7.06
N ILE A 162 5.36 -34.46 -7.88
CA ILE A 162 5.25 -35.91 -7.80
C ILE A 162 6.36 -36.55 -8.60
N ASP A 163 6.95 -37.65 -8.11
CA ASP A 163 7.92 -38.48 -8.83
C ASP A 163 7.26 -39.77 -9.35
N SER A 164 8.02 -40.57 -10.09
CA SER A 164 7.57 -41.86 -10.63
C SER A 164 7.27 -42.91 -9.56
N SER A 165 7.68 -42.68 -8.32
CA SER A 165 7.43 -43.54 -7.15
C SER A 165 6.20 -43.04 -6.34
N GLY A 166 5.62 -41.91 -6.70
CA GLY A 166 4.46 -41.31 -6.00
C GLY A 166 4.85 -40.42 -4.83
N ASN A 167 6.13 -40.13 -4.60
CA ASN A 167 6.56 -39.21 -3.55
C ASN A 167 6.34 -37.78 -3.98
N VAL A 168 5.93 -36.93 -3.04
CA VAL A 168 5.68 -35.51 -3.28
C VAL A 168 6.72 -34.67 -2.55
N SER A 169 7.35 -33.72 -3.24
CA SER A 169 8.38 -32.82 -2.72
C SER A 169 8.26 -31.42 -3.32
N GLY A 170 9.02 -30.44 -2.83
CA GLY A 170 9.14 -29.11 -3.45
C GLY A 170 7.88 -28.28 -3.48
N THR A 171 7.13 -28.22 -2.39
CA THR A 171 5.80 -27.61 -2.26
C THR A 171 5.72 -26.12 -2.56
N SER A 172 6.82 -25.37 -2.44
CA SER A 172 6.82 -23.92 -2.72
C SER A 172 6.99 -23.55 -4.19
N ASN A 173 7.55 -24.46 -4.99
CA ASN A 173 7.94 -24.17 -6.37
C ASN A 173 7.25 -25.05 -7.41
N TYR A 174 6.50 -26.04 -6.99
CA TYR A 174 5.83 -26.98 -7.86
C TYR A 174 4.41 -27.25 -7.39
N PHE A 175 3.56 -27.50 -8.35
CA PHE A 175 2.26 -28.15 -8.14
C PHE A 175 2.02 -29.11 -9.30
N TYR A 176 1.14 -30.08 -9.12
CA TYR A 176 0.81 -31.05 -10.15
C TYR A 176 -0.69 -31.25 -10.26
N PHE A 177 -1.09 -31.81 -11.39
CA PHE A 177 -2.46 -32.25 -11.66
C PHE A 177 -2.44 -33.57 -12.41
N GLN A 178 -3.56 -34.27 -12.38
CA GLN A 178 -3.74 -35.48 -13.17
C GLN A 178 -4.31 -35.12 -14.54
N SER A 179 -3.68 -35.61 -15.60
CA SER A 179 -4.14 -35.50 -16.98
C SER A 179 -5.06 -36.67 -17.31
N SER A 180 -6.07 -36.43 -18.17
CA SER A 180 -6.87 -37.48 -18.77
C SER A 180 -6.13 -38.22 -19.88
N ASP A 181 -5.15 -37.58 -20.50
CA ASP A 181 -4.33 -38.17 -21.56
C ASP A 181 -3.25 -39.04 -20.97
N THR A 182 -2.85 -40.05 -21.73
CA THR A 182 -1.76 -40.93 -21.34
C THR A 182 -0.43 -40.48 -21.93
N ALA A 183 0.57 -40.19 -21.09
CA ALA A 183 1.87 -39.84 -21.53
C ALA A 183 2.52 -41.03 -22.26
N SER A 184 3.24 -40.76 -23.37
CA SER A 184 3.93 -41.81 -24.14
C SER A 184 5.13 -42.37 -23.38
N ASN A 185 6.02 -41.47 -22.93
CA ASN A 185 7.29 -41.88 -22.28
C ASN A 185 7.26 -41.56 -20.75
N GLY A 186 6.73 -40.42 -20.35
CA GLY A 186 6.90 -39.88 -19.00
C GLY A 186 8.27 -39.22 -18.82
N ASN A 187 8.36 -38.33 -17.84
CA ASN A 187 9.54 -37.51 -17.51
C ASN A 187 10.03 -36.61 -18.68
N ILE A 188 9.10 -36.16 -19.52
CA ILE A 188 9.34 -35.24 -20.63
C ILE A 188 8.88 -33.84 -20.24
N ASN A 189 9.73 -32.84 -20.49
CA ASN A 189 9.40 -31.45 -20.29
C ASN A 189 8.74 -30.85 -21.54
N GLY A 190 7.75 -29.97 -21.36
CA GLY A 190 7.03 -29.36 -22.47
C GLY A 190 6.36 -28.05 -22.12
N GLY A 191 5.59 -27.53 -23.11
CA GLY A 191 4.82 -26.29 -22.98
C GLY A 191 5.42 -25.10 -23.69
N ARG A 192 6.71 -25.12 -24.01
CA ARG A 192 7.46 -24.02 -24.64
C ARG A 192 7.41 -22.74 -23.77
N SER A 193 7.69 -21.58 -24.39
CA SER A 193 7.64 -20.28 -23.74
C SER A 193 6.25 -19.64 -23.91
N GLY A 194 5.89 -18.72 -22.99
CA GLY A 194 4.66 -17.94 -23.07
C GLY A 194 3.42 -18.63 -22.51
N CYS A 195 3.56 -19.80 -21.89
CA CYS A 195 2.47 -20.42 -21.17
C CYS A 195 2.15 -19.67 -19.88
N SER A 196 0.90 -19.69 -19.49
CA SER A 196 0.42 -19.02 -18.28
C SER A 196 -0.54 -19.91 -17.51
N ALA A 197 -0.59 -19.71 -16.21
CA ALA A 197 -1.47 -20.38 -15.27
C ALA A 197 -2.33 -19.33 -14.52
N GLY A 198 -3.62 -19.53 -14.49
CA GLY A 198 -4.52 -18.58 -13.86
C GLY A 198 -5.88 -19.15 -13.53
N PRO A 199 -6.84 -18.31 -13.15
CA PRO A 199 -8.19 -18.74 -12.87
C PRO A 199 -8.89 -19.28 -14.12
N VAL A 200 -9.92 -20.08 -13.93
CA VAL A 200 -10.75 -20.61 -15.02
C VAL A 200 -11.36 -19.45 -15.79
N ASN A 201 -11.98 -18.52 -15.09
CA ASN A 201 -12.55 -17.29 -15.64
C ASN A 201 -11.61 -16.14 -15.34
N LEU A 202 -11.07 -15.51 -16.37
CA LEU A 202 -10.41 -14.20 -16.25
C LEU A 202 -11.54 -13.16 -16.16
N GLN A 203 -11.64 -12.49 -15.03
CA GLN A 203 -12.44 -11.29 -14.96
C GLN A 203 -11.71 -10.19 -15.74
N ALA A 204 -12.39 -9.63 -16.72
CA ALA A 204 -11.90 -8.49 -17.52
C ALA A 204 -11.99 -7.19 -16.71
#